data_14f6e4a9f3e3405e8381c4bb0a7f8317
#
_entry.id   14f6e4a9f3e3405e8381c4bb0a7f8317
#
_cell.length_a   1.000
_cell.length_b   1.000
_cell.length_c   1.000
_cell.angle_alpha   90.00
_cell.angle_beta   90.00
_cell.angle_gamma   90.00
#
_symmetry.space_group_name_H-M   'P 1'
#
loop_
_entity.id
_entity.type
_entity.pdbx_description
1 polymer ?
#
loop_
_entity_poly.entity_id
_entity_poly.type
_entity_poly.pdbx_seq_one_letter_code
_entity_poly.pdbx_strand_id
1 'polypeptide(L)'
;MEVSIKHFSELSRDELFDIYKLRVSVFVVEQQCPYQEVDDGDRSAYHVFMKNEEGIQAYLRILPAGAVFDQVSLGRVIAVKRRCGLGTRIVREGIKAARELLDAREIKIEAQVYAKELYEKIGFVQTSEEFLEDGIPHVEMVWKP
;
A
#
# COMPACT_ATOMS: atom_id res chain seq x y z
N MET A 1 -5.07 -18.53 0.09
CA MET A 1 -5.61 -17.16 0.04
C MET A 1 -5.34 -16.58 -1.35
N GLU A 2 -6.34 -16.10 -1.99
CA GLU A 2 -6.26 -15.64 -3.37
C GLU A 2 -5.80 -14.20 -3.45
N VAL A 3 -4.88 -13.89 -4.40
CA VAL A 3 -4.41 -12.54 -4.66
C VAL A 3 -5.14 -11.97 -5.88
N SER A 4 -5.73 -10.79 -5.72
CA SER A 4 -6.35 -10.04 -6.82
C SER A 4 -5.55 -8.77 -7.08
N ILE A 5 -5.32 -8.48 -8.37
CA ILE A 5 -4.62 -7.29 -8.83
C ILE A 5 -5.49 -6.65 -9.90
N LYS A 6 -6.11 -5.51 -9.57
CA LYS A 6 -7.07 -4.87 -10.47
C LYS A 6 -6.84 -3.37 -10.55
N HIS A 7 -6.86 -2.84 -11.75
CA HIS A 7 -6.96 -1.40 -11.94
C HIS A 7 -8.33 -0.93 -11.41
N PHE A 8 -8.41 0.32 -10.96
CA PHE A 8 -9.66 0.91 -10.44
C PHE A 8 -10.86 0.62 -11.36
N SER A 9 -10.66 0.75 -12.67
CA SER A 9 -11.70 0.53 -13.68
C SER A 9 -12.22 -0.91 -13.74
N GLU A 10 -11.48 -1.87 -13.18
CA GLU A 10 -11.82 -3.29 -13.18
C GLU A 10 -12.47 -3.75 -11.87
N LEU A 11 -12.49 -2.90 -10.85
CA LEU A 11 -13.09 -3.23 -9.56
C LEU A 11 -14.61 -3.26 -9.66
N SER A 12 -15.24 -4.26 -9.04
CA SER A 12 -16.68 -4.25 -8.83
C SER A 12 -17.04 -3.23 -7.74
N ARG A 13 -18.31 -2.85 -7.68
CA ARG A 13 -18.81 -1.97 -6.61
C ARG A 13 -18.57 -2.57 -5.23
N ASP A 14 -18.79 -3.87 -5.09
CA ASP A 14 -18.60 -4.56 -3.81
C ASP A 14 -17.13 -4.60 -3.41
N GLU A 15 -16.24 -4.87 -4.37
CA GLU A 15 -14.80 -4.82 -4.11
C GLU A 15 -14.37 -3.45 -3.65
N LEU A 16 -14.81 -2.40 -4.34
CA LEU A 16 -14.48 -1.03 -3.98
C LEU A 16 -15.01 -0.66 -2.59
N PHE A 17 -16.25 -1.05 -2.28
CA PHE A 17 -16.84 -0.84 -0.97
C PHE A 17 -16.01 -1.51 0.12
N ASP A 18 -15.67 -2.78 -0.06
CA ASP A 18 -14.90 -3.55 0.91
C ASP A 18 -13.50 -2.97 1.13
N ILE A 19 -12.85 -2.55 0.06
CA ILE A 19 -11.53 -1.89 0.12
C ILE A 19 -11.62 -0.59 0.94
N TYR A 20 -12.57 0.28 0.63
CA TYR A 20 -12.70 1.56 1.31
C TYR A 20 -13.10 1.40 2.78
N LYS A 21 -14.00 0.46 3.07
CA LYS A 21 -14.38 0.17 4.44
C LYS A 21 -13.18 -0.27 5.28
N LEU A 22 -12.37 -1.17 4.75
CA LEU A 22 -11.15 -1.63 5.42
C LEU A 22 -10.15 -0.48 5.62
N ARG A 23 -9.88 0.29 4.58
CA ARG A 23 -8.91 1.39 4.63
C ARG A 23 -9.31 2.46 5.64
N VAL A 24 -10.57 2.88 5.64
CA VAL A 24 -11.06 3.89 6.58
C VAL A 24 -11.00 3.35 8.01
N SER A 25 -11.36 2.08 8.22
CA SER A 25 -11.27 1.46 9.54
C SER A 25 -9.86 1.47 10.11
N VAL A 26 -8.86 1.17 9.28
CA VAL A 26 -7.46 1.11 9.72
C VAL A 26 -6.83 2.50 9.84
N PHE A 27 -6.91 3.29 8.77
CA PHE A 27 -6.13 4.54 8.70
C PHE A 27 -6.81 5.74 9.35
N VAL A 28 -8.12 5.76 9.42
CA VAL A 28 -8.86 6.86 10.02
C VAL A 28 -9.35 6.52 11.42
N VAL A 29 -10.07 5.42 11.56
CA VAL A 29 -10.72 5.07 12.84
C VAL A 29 -9.70 4.55 13.86
N GLU A 30 -8.96 3.49 13.52
CA GLU A 30 -7.99 2.89 14.45
C GLU A 30 -6.83 3.83 14.77
N GLN A 31 -6.29 4.52 13.77
CA GLN A 31 -5.18 5.46 13.95
C GLN A 31 -5.64 6.82 14.50
N GLN A 32 -6.93 7.04 14.63
CA GLN A 32 -7.51 8.31 15.11
C GLN A 32 -6.95 9.50 14.32
N CYS A 33 -6.90 9.35 12.99
CA CYS A 33 -6.29 10.33 12.09
C CYS A 33 -7.33 10.85 11.09
N PRO A 34 -7.93 12.03 11.34
CA PRO A 34 -8.92 12.61 10.42
C PRO A 34 -8.23 13.28 9.24
N TYR A 35 -8.12 12.58 8.12
CA TYR A 35 -7.56 13.11 6.88
C TYR A 35 -8.35 12.56 5.67
N GLN A 36 -8.08 13.10 4.50
CA GLN A 36 -8.71 12.66 3.26
C GLN A 36 -8.08 11.35 2.77
N GLU A 37 -8.51 10.23 3.35
CA GLU A 37 -7.94 8.91 3.09
C GLU A 37 -8.27 8.40 1.69
N VAL A 38 -9.51 8.55 1.25
CA VAL A 38 -9.93 8.26 -0.12
C VAL A 38 -9.62 9.49 -0.97
N ASP A 39 -8.76 9.36 -1.96
CA ASP A 39 -8.28 10.46 -2.79
C ASP A 39 -8.30 10.14 -4.28
N ASP A 40 -7.97 11.11 -5.12
CA ASP A 40 -7.99 10.94 -6.57
C ASP A 40 -6.97 9.91 -7.08
N GLY A 41 -5.92 9.63 -6.31
CA GLY A 41 -4.96 8.60 -6.65
C GLY A 41 -5.59 7.22 -6.82
N ASP A 42 -6.70 6.96 -6.13
CA ASP A 42 -7.40 5.69 -6.24
C ASP A 42 -7.90 5.38 -7.65
N ARG A 43 -8.25 6.42 -8.43
CA ARG A 43 -8.77 6.26 -9.79
C ARG A 43 -7.70 5.79 -10.77
N SER A 44 -6.44 6.12 -10.54
CA SER A 44 -5.32 5.72 -11.40
C SER A 44 -4.54 4.53 -10.84
N ALA A 45 -4.92 4.03 -9.68
CA ALA A 45 -4.20 2.99 -8.98
C ALA A 45 -4.55 1.58 -9.49
N TYR A 46 -3.57 0.68 -9.34
CA TYR A 46 -3.84 -0.75 -9.24
C TYR A 46 -4.06 -1.08 -7.77
N HIS A 47 -5.12 -1.83 -7.49
CA HIS A 47 -5.46 -2.28 -6.14
C HIS A 47 -5.09 -3.74 -6.03
N VAL A 48 -4.26 -4.06 -5.03
CA VAL A 48 -3.77 -5.41 -4.77
C VAL A 48 -4.34 -5.85 -3.44
N PHE A 49 -5.06 -6.96 -3.43
CA PHE A 49 -5.66 -7.44 -2.19
C PHE A 49 -5.70 -8.96 -2.13
N MET A 50 -5.65 -9.46 -0.92
CA MET A 50 -5.70 -10.88 -0.62
C MET A 50 -6.94 -11.15 0.22
N LYS A 51 -7.73 -12.10 -0.23
CA LYS A 51 -9.06 -12.36 0.30
C LYS A 51 -9.21 -13.81 0.72
N ASN A 52 -9.92 -14.04 1.82
CA ASN A 52 -10.38 -15.35 2.25
C ASN A 52 -11.88 -15.26 2.59
N GLU A 53 -12.41 -16.27 3.27
CA GLU A 53 -13.83 -16.34 3.65
C GLU A 53 -14.27 -15.22 4.60
N GLU A 54 -13.33 -14.67 5.39
CA GLU A 54 -13.59 -13.57 6.32
C GLU A 54 -13.55 -12.19 5.65
N GLY A 55 -13.13 -12.11 4.39
CA GLY A 55 -12.98 -10.87 3.64
C GLY A 55 -11.52 -10.55 3.30
N ILE A 56 -11.24 -9.29 3.03
CA ILE A 56 -9.90 -8.82 2.68
C ILE A 56 -8.99 -8.90 3.91
N GLN A 57 -7.87 -9.60 3.76
CA GLN A 57 -6.89 -9.82 4.81
C GLN A 57 -5.62 -9.00 4.65
N ALA A 58 -5.31 -8.57 3.43
CA ALA A 58 -4.19 -7.69 3.14
C ALA A 58 -4.51 -6.84 1.92
N TYR A 59 -3.95 -5.65 1.87
CA TYR A 59 -4.23 -4.69 0.81
C TYR A 59 -3.05 -3.73 0.61
N LEU A 60 -2.87 -3.28 -0.62
CA LEU A 60 -2.12 -2.07 -0.94
C LEU A 60 -2.60 -1.50 -2.27
N ARG A 61 -2.26 -0.22 -2.53
CA ARG A 61 -2.44 0.37 -3.85
C ARG A 61 -1.10 0.69 -4.48
N ILE A 62 -1.05 0.58 -5.80
CA ILE A 62 0.12 0.94 -6.60
C ILE A 62 -0.24 2.18 -7.40
N LEU A 63 0.51 3.25 -7.22
CA LEU A 63 0.32 4.49 -7.96
C LEU A 63 1.35 4.59 -9.09
N PRO A 64 0.93 5.02 -10.30
CA PRO A 64 1.87 5.19 -11.40
C PRO A 64 2.87 6.31 -11.12
N ALA A 65 3.99 6.28 -11.83
CA ALA A 65 4.98 7.36 -11.78
C ALA A 65 4.32 8.71 -12.12
N GLY A 66 4.65 9.73 -11.34
CA GLY A 66 4.10 11.07 -11.51
C GLY A 66 2.80 11.36 -10.76
N ALA A 67 2.16 10.36 -10.15
CA ALA A 67 0.93 10.58 -9.38
C ALA A 67 1.21 11.28 -8.04
N VAL A 68 2.16 10.77 -7.28
CA VAL A 68 2.60 11.34 -5.98
C VAL A 68 4.09 11.62 -6.02
N PHE A 69 4.88 10.67 -6.50
CA PHE A 69 6.32 10.80 -6.69
C PHE A 69 6.67 10.65 -8.16
N ASP A 70 7.90 11.00 -8.53
CA ASP A 70 8.41 10.73 -9.88
C ASP A 70 8.45 9.23 -10.17
N GLN A 71 8.65 8.43 -9.14
CA GLN A 71 8.68 6.98 -9.23
C GLN A 71 7.27 6.38 -9.02
N VAL A 72 7.11 5.13 -9.44
CA VAL A 72 5.97 4.29 -9.03
C VAL A 72 6.03 4.15 -7.51
N SER A 73 4.87 4.16 -6.86
CA SER A 73 4.79 4.05 -5.40
C SER A 73 3.79 3.00 -4.95
N LEU A 74 4.02 2.48 -3.76
CA LEU A 74 3.06 1.64 -3.03
C LEU A 74 2.57 2.43 -1.83
N GLY A 75 1.29 2.29 -1.50
CA GLY A 75 0.72 2.96 -0.34
C GLY A 75 -0.51 2.26 0.20
N ARG A 76 -1.03 2.77 1.29
CA ARG A 76 -2.21 2.20 1.98
C ARG A 76 -2.01 0.71 2.29
N VAL A 77 -0.82 0.33 2.74
CA VAL A 77 -0.48 -1.07 3.02
C VAL A 77 -1.17 -1.52 4.31
N ILE A 78 -1.94 -2.60 4.22
CA ILE A 78 -2.67 -3.18 5.35
C ILE A 78 -2.41 -4.67 5.43
N ALA A 79 -2.16 -5.15 6.65
CA ALA A 79 -2.23 -6.57 7.00
C ALA A 79 -3.16 -6.67 8.22
N VAL A 80 -4.29 -7.34 8.07
CA VAL A 80 -5.31 -7.43 9.12
C VAL A 80 -4.80 -8.17 10.34
N LYS A 81 -4.08 -9.27 10.13
CA LYS A 81 -3.43 -10.02 11.20
C LYS A 81 -1.94 -9.76 11.18
N ARG A 82 -1.42 -9.33 12.32
CA ARG A 82 0.01 -9.07 12.49
C ARG A 82 0.78 -10.38 12.70
N ARG A 83 2.09 -10.35 12.37
CA ARG A 83 3.05 -11.43 12.64
C ARG A 83 2.71 -12.78 12.00
N CYS A 84 1.95 -12.79 10.91
CA CYS A 84 1.67 -14.01 10.14
C CYS A 84 2.18 -13.93 8.70
N GLY A 85 3.04 -12.95 8.40
CA GLY A 85 3.67 -12.80 7.10
C GLY A 85 2.82 -12.16 6.02
N LEU A 86 1.61 -11.72 6.31
CA LEU A 86 0.73 -11.09 5.32
C LEU A 86 1.28 -9.76 4.80
N GLY A 87 1.87 -8.94 5.66
CA GLY A 87 2.47 -7.67 5.27
C GLY A 87 3.60 -7.86 4.27
N THR A 88 4.50 -8.78 4.56
CA THR A 88 5.60 -9.13 3.65
C THR A 88 5.07 -9.64 2.32
N ARG A 89 4.09 -10.53 2.38
CA ARG A 89 3.51 -11.12 1.16
C ARG A 89 2.82 -10.08 0.28
N ILE A 90 2.01 -9.22 0.85
CA ILE A 90 1.30 -8.20 0.05
C ILE A 90 2.27 -7.19 -0.56
N VAL A 91 3.32 -6.79 0.15
CA VAL A 91 4.33 -5.87 -0.39
C VAL A 91 5.10 -6.55 -1.53
N ARG A 92 5.48 -7.81 -1.40
CA ARG A 92 6.14 -8.56 -2.48
C ARG A 92 5.25 -8.70 -3.71
N GLU A 93 3.97 -8.96 -3.52
CA GLU A 93 3.00 -8.99 -4.62
C GLU A 93 2.86 -7.62 -5.29
N GLY A 94 2.88 -6.54 -4.49
CA GLY A 94 2.86 -5.17 -5.00
C GLY A 94 4.08 -4.83 -5.84
N ILE A 95 5.27 -5.23 -5.40
CA ILE A 95 6.51 -5.03 -6.16
C ILE A 95 6.45 -5.77 -7.49
N LYS A 96 6.03 -7.03 -7.46
CA LYS A 96 5.90 -7.86 -8.66
C LYS A 96 4.93 -7.22 -9.66
N ALA A 97 3.76 -6.82 -9.18
CA ALA A 97 2.74 -6.19 -10.01
C ALA A 97 3.22 -4.85 -10.59
N ALA A 98 3.89 -4.03 -9.80
CA ALA A 98 4.43 -2.75 -10.26
C ALA A 98 5.46 -2.95 -11.38
N ARG A 99 6.29 -3.97 -11.27
CA ARG A 99 7.27 -4.31 -12.32
C ARG A 99 6.61 -4.83 -13.58
N GLU A 100 5.64 -5.71 -13.45
CA GLU A 100 4.97 -6.33 -14.59
C GLU A 100 4.02 -5.38 -15.32
N LEU A 101 3.26 -4.57 -14.56
CA LEU A 101 2.20 -3.74 -15.12
C LEU A 101 2.64 -2.32 -15.45
N LEU A 102 3.61 -1.77 -14.73
CA LEU A 102 4.06 -0.39 -14.87
C LEU A 102 5.54 -0.26 -15.22
N ASP A 103 6.22 -1.38 -15.49
CA ASP A 103 7.66 -1.41 -15.82
C ASP A 103 8.48 -0.65 -14.77
N ALA A 104 8.11 -0.79 -13.50
CA ALA A 104 8.78 -0.07 -12.42
C ALA A 104 10.21 -0.57 -12.22
N ARG A 105 11.17 0.38 -12.27
CA ARG A 105 12.60 0.11 -12.01
C ARG A 105 13.00 0.53 -10.60
N GLU A 106 12.22 1.42 -10.05
CA GLU A 106 12.38 1.98 -8.72
C GLU A 106 11.00 2.14 -8.11
N ILE A 107 10.85 1.81 -6.83
CA ILE A 107 9.57 1.96 -6.14
C ILE A 107 9.82 2.78 -4.88
N LYS A 108 9.10 3.89 -4.74
CA LYS A 108 9.21 4.78 -3.59
C LYS A 108 8.00 4.63 -2.68
N ILE A 109 8.25 4.66 -1.38
CA ILE A 109 7.20 4.64 -0.35
C ILE A 109 7.48 5.69 0.72
N GLU A 110 6.41 6.09 1.39
CA GLU A 110 6.49 6.78 2.68
C GLU A 110 6.01 5.78 3.74
N ALA A 111 6.97 5.23 4.48
CA ALA A 111 6.68 4.20 5.47
C ALA A 111 6.50 4.82 6.86
N GLN A 112 5.47 4.39 7.57
CA GLN A 112 5.38 4.70 9.00
C GLN A 112 6.57 4.06 9.70
N VAL A 113 7.21 4.79 10.61
CA VAL A 113 8.47 4.37 11.24
C VAL A 113 8.35 3.00 11.92
N TYR A 114 7.20 2.69 12.53
CA TYR A 114 7.01 1.40 13.18
C TYR A 114 7.07 0.21 12.22
N ALA A 115 6.82 0.43 10.93
CA ALA A 115 6.82 -0.61 9.89
C ALA A 115 8.13 -0.67 9.10
N LYS A 116 9.08 0.20 9.40
CA LYS A 116 10.35 0.33 8.66
C LYS A 116 11.10 -0.98 8.52
N GLU A 117 11.20 -1.78 9.58
CA GLU A 117 11.92 -3.05 9.54
C GLU A 117 11.35 -4.03 8.52
N LEU A 118 10.03 -4.08 8.38
CA LEU A 118 9.38 -4.95 7.39
C LEU A 118 9.86 -4.58 5.97
N TYR A 119 9.89 -3.30 5.66
CA TYR A 119 10.32 -2.82 4.35
C TYR A 119 11.82 -3.05 4.13
N GLU A 120 12.64 -2.84 5.15
CA GLU A 120 14.09 -3.09 5.06
C GLU A 120 14.38 -4.56 4.75
N LYS A 121 13.66 -5.48 5.36
CA LYS A 121 13.81 -6.92 5.10
C LYS A 121 13.45 -7.32 3.67
N ILE A 122 12.55 -6.56 3.03
CA ILE A 122 12.15 -6.81 1.64
C ILE A 122 13.16 -6.22 0.66
N GLY A 123 13.95 -5.23 1.09
CA GLY A 123 14.99 -4.61 0.26
C GLY A 123 14.83 -3.12 0.05
N PHE A 124 13.89 -2.48 0.74
CA PHE A 124 13.78 -1.02 0.73
C PHE A 124 14.91 -0.40 1.55
N VAL A 125 15.41 0.75 1.10
CA VAL A 125 16.43 1.52 1.77
C VAL A 125 15.87 2.89 2.12
N GLN A 126 16.10 3.34 3.35
CA GLN A 126 15.66 4.66 3.80
C GLN A 126 16.42 5.76 3.05
N THR A 127 15.70 6.73 2.53
CA THR A 127 16.26 7.83 1.72
C THR A 127 15.98 9.21 2.28
N SER A 128 15.29 9.32 3.41
CA SER A 128 15.02 10.60 4.06
C SER A 128 15.20 10.50 5.58
N GLU A 129 15.30 11.66 6.21
CA GLU A 129 15.15 11.74 7.66
C GLU A 129 13.69 11.51 8.04
N GLU A 130 13.44 11.25 9.32
CA GLU A 130 12.09 11.09 9.84
C GLU A 130 11.31 12.41 9.75
N PHE A 131 10.06 12.34 9.32
CA PHE A 131 9.16 13.49 9.23
C PHE A 131 7.77 13.09 9.72
N LEU A 132 6.97 14.10 10.08
CA LEU A 132 5.58 13.88 10.47
C LEU A 132 4.66 14.05 9.25
N GLU A 133 3.77 13.09 9.05
CA GLU A 133 2.69 13.18 8.08
C GLU A 133 1.39 12.82 8.79
N ASP A 134 0.44 13.74 8.80
CA ASP A 134 -0.80 13.61 9.58
C ASP A 134 -0.52 13.28 11.06
N GLY A 135 0.56 13.84 11.60
CA GLY A 135 0.96 13.64 12.99
C GLY A 135 1.64 12.30 13.27
N ILE A 136 1.87 11.46 12.28
CA ILE A 136 2.47 10.14 12.43
C ILE A 136 3.90 10.16 11.86
N PRO A 137 4.91 9.64 12.60
CA PRO A 137 6.28 9.59 12.10
C PRO A 137 6.43 8.68 10.89
N HIS A 138 7.06 9.20 9.84
CA HIS A 138 7.31 8.51 8.56
C HIS A 138 8.75 8.67 8.12
N VAL A 139 9.20 7.79 7.23
CA VAL A 139 10.45 7.94 6.46
C VAL A 139 10.16 7.61 5.00
N GLU A 140 10.87 8.26 4.08
CA GLU A 140 10.87 7.84 2.68
C GLU A 140 11.81 6.65 2.52
N MET A 141 11.41 5.69 1.71
CA MET A 141 12.21 4.51 1.38
C MET A 141 12.08 4.19 -0.11
N VAL A 142 13.13 3.61 -0.67
CA VAL A 142 13.18 3.22 -2.08
C VAL A 142 13.62 1.78 -2.23
N TRP A 143 12.95 1.06 -3.10
CA TRP A 143 13.31 -0.29 -3.53
C TRP A 143 13.85 -0.26 -4.96
N LYS A 144 14.95 -1.00 -5.19
CA LYS A 144 15.53 -1.24 -6.52
C LYS A 144 15.78 -2.73 -6.68
N PRO A 145 15.68 -3.28 -7.91
CA PRO A 145 16.00 -4.67 -8.16
C PRO A 145 17.44 -5.02 -7.90
#